data_1c5fe83451114b8a3fdeca01ebfb29e7
#
_entry.id   1c5fe83451114b8a3fdeca01ebfb29e7
#
_cell.length_a   1.000
_cell.length_b   1.000
_cell.length_c   1.000
_cell.angle_alpha   90.00
_cell.angle_beta   90.00
_cell.angle_gamma   90.00
#
_symmetry.space_group_name_H-M   'P 1'
#
loop_
_entity.id
_entity.type
_entity.pdbx_description
1 polymer ?
#
loop_
_entity_poly.entity_id
_entity_poly.type
_entity_poly.pdbx_seq_one_letter_code
_entity_poly.pdbx_strand_id
1 'polypeptide(L)'
;MPLIRINMPQPEIATPAPQLSGILAGKRGLVMGVANNRSIAWGIAKAASGSGAELAFTYQGESLEKRVRPLAKEIGAEVIGDCDVTDPQALNGIFKEVARIWGKLDFVVHCIAFSDKDQLTGRYVDTTLENFINSLVVSCYSFTAIAQQAEKLMPDGGAMLTLTYYGAEKWMPHYNVMGVAKAALESSVRYLAADLGERGIRVNAISAGPIKTLAAAGIGDFRYILKWNEYNAPLRRTVTIEEVGESAAFLLSPMARGITGEILHVDAGYHIVGMKNPAAPDISVQAKE
;
A
#
# COMPACT_ATOMS: atom_id res chain seq x y z
N MET A 1 -19.13 13.18 -41.95
CA MET A 1 -18.53 14.19 -41.07
C MET A 1 -17.15 13.71 -40.66
N PRO A 2 -16.07 14.44 -40.92
CA PRO A 2 -14.74 14.02 -40.53
C PRO A 2 -14.60 14.13 -39.02
N LEU A 3 -14.12 13.05 -38.38
CA LEU A 3 -13.81 13.01 -36.96
C LEU A 3 -12.66 14.01 -36.67
N ILE A 4 -12.95 15.03 -35.91
CA ILE A 4 -11.95 15.97 -35.41
C ILE A 4 -11.06 15.18 -34.45
N ARG A 5 -9.82 14.90 -34.84
CA ARG A 5 -8.78 14.40 -33.93
C ARG A 5 -8.42 15.54 -32.99
N ILE A 6 -8.97 15.55 -31.80
CA ILE A 6 -8.51 16.42 -30.71
C ILE A 6 -7.19 15.81 -30.20
N ASN A 7 -6.08 16.38 -30.65
CA ASN A 7 -4.77 16.09 -30.09
C ASN A 7 -4.71 16.82 -28.74
N MET A 8 -5.12 16.14 -27.65
CA MET A 8 -5.00 16.68 -26.30
C MET A 8 -3.53 16.65 -25.91
N PRO A 9 -2.89 17.80 -25.65
CA PRO A 9 -1.57 17.80 -25.06
C PRO A 9 -1.65 17.10 -23.69
N GLN A 10 -0.75 16.17 -23.45
CA GLN A 10 -0.55 15.59 -22.11
C GLN A 10 -0.19 16.76 -21.18
N PRO A 11 -0.89 16.98 -20.08
CA PRO A 11 -0.46 17.97 -19.12
C PRO A 11 0.87 17.50 -18.52
N GLU A 12 1.97 18.13 -18.89
CA GLU A 12 3.20 18.12 -18.10
C GLU A 12 2.90 18.85 -16.78
N ILE A 13 2.38 18.13 -15.80
CA ILE A 13 2.30 18.64 -14.44
C ILE A 13 3.65 18.32 -13.78
N ALA A 14 4.68 19.06 -14.18
CA ALA A 14 5.87 19.23 -13.37
C ALA A 14 5.59 20.30 -12.29
N THR A 15 4.59 20.07 -11.46
CA THR A 15 4.45 20.82 -10.21
C THR A 15 5.46 20.22 -9.25
N PRO A 16 6.42 21.00 -8.70
CA PRO A 16 7.28 20.46 -7.63
C PRO A 16 6.38 19.95 -6.50
N ALA A 17 6.67 18.74 -6.03
CA ALA A 17 5.91 18.15 -4.96
C ALA A 17 5.80 19.13 -3.78
N PRO A 18 4.60 19.36 -3.23
CA PRO A 18 4.43 20.29 -2.11
C PRO A 18 5.32 19.80 -0.96
N GLN A 19 6.13 20.69 -0.42
CA GLN A 19 6.93 20.39 0.77
C GLN A 19 5.96 20.26 1.96
N LEU A 20 5.60 19.03 2.31
CA LEU A 20 4.88 18.69 3.54
C LEU A 20 5.81 18.79 4.76
N SER A 21 6.59 19.88 4.84
CA SER A 21 7.65 20.00 5.84
C SER A 21 7.06 20.02 7.25
N GLY A 22 7.45 19.04 8.06
CA GLY A 22 7.22 19.04 9.49
C GLY A 22 5.90 18.45 9.98
N ILE A 23 4.98 17.98 9.13
CA ILE A 23 3.68 17.42 9.60
C ILE A 23 3.84 16.12 10.40
N LEU A 24 5.00 15.45 10.29
CA LEU A 24 5.38 14.26 11.06
C LEU A 24 6.63 14.52 11.93
N ALA A 25 6.99 15.79 12.18
CA ALA A 25 8.17 16.11 12.96
C ALA A 25 8.14 15.45 14.34
N GLY A 26 9.22 14.75 14.71
CA GLY A 26 9.38 14.02 15.97
C GLY A 26 8.51 12.77 16.11
N LYS A 27 7.84 12.31 15.03
CA LYS A 27 7.09 11.07 14.98
C LYS A 27 7.98 9.90 14.60
N ARG A 28 7.75 8.73 15.21
CA ARG A 28 8.48 7.49 15.00
C ARG A 28 7.60 6.46 14.34
N GLY A 29 8.02 5.95 13.20
CA GLY A 29 7.22 5.06 12.36
C GLY A 29 7.92 3.80 11.93
N LEU A 30 7.22 2.66 12.04
CA LEU A 30 7.64 1.39 11.47
C LEU A 30 7.00 1.21 10.10
N VAL A 31 7.81 1.06 9.05
CA VAL A 31 7.36 0.79 7.68
C VAL A 31 7.76 -0.63 7.30
N MET A 32 6.76 -1.47 7.04
CA MET A 32 6.90 -2.87 6.66
C MET A 32 6.52 -3.07 5.20
N GLY A 33 7.39 -3.76 4.42
CA GLY A 33 7.11 -4.08 3.01
C GLY A 33 7.88 -3.24 1.98
N VAL A 34 8.92 -2.51 2.40
CA VAL A 34 9.90 -1.95 1.45
C VAL A 34 10.65 -3.09 0.79
N ALA A 35 10.56 -3.21 -0.55
CA ALA A 35 11.23 -4.27 -1.32
C ALA A 35 12.29 -3.72 -2.30
N ASN A 36 12.07 -2.53 -2.81
CA ASN A 36 12.99 -1.78 -3.67
C ASN A 36 12.52 -0.31 -3.80
N ASN A 37 13.26 0.49 -4.57
CA ASN A 37 12.97 1.91 -4.81
C ASN A 37 11.70 2.20 -5.64
N ARG A 38 10.98 1.17 -6.10
CA ARG A 38 9.69 1.28 -6.81
C ARG A 38 8.51 0.79 -5.98
N SER A 39 8.73 0.30 -4.78
CA SER A 39 7.63 -0.11 -3.89
C SER A 39 6.85 1.09 -3.38
N ILE A 40 5.54 0.94 -3.23
CA ILE A 40 4.67 1.97 -2.62
C ILE A 40 5.18 2.29 -1.21
N ALA A 41 5.60 1.28 -0.44
CA ALA A 41 6.20 1.45 0.88
C ALA A 41 7.41 2.40 0.87
N TRP A 42 8.20 2.40 -0.21
CA TRP A 42 9.32 3.33 -0.37
C TRP A 42 8.84 4.77 -0.61
N GLY A 43 7.82 4.95 -1.44
CA GLY A 43 7.18 6.26 -1.64
C GLY A 43 6.65 6.84 -0.32
N ILE A 44 5.97 6.00 0.48
CA ILE A 44 5.47 6.37 1.80
C ILE A 44 6.62 6.72 2.76
N ALA A 45 7.69 5.90 2.77
CA ALA A 45 8.85 6.15 3.62
C ALA A 45 9.54 7.48 3.28
N LYS A 46 9.73 7.78 1.98
CA LYS A 46 10.30 9.07 1.54
C LYS A 46 9.43 10.25 1.98
N ALA A 47 8.12 10.16 1.77
CA ALA A 47 7.19 11.23 2.15
C ALA A 47 7.16 11.44 3.68
N ALA A 48 7.14 10.36 4.47
CA ALA A 48 7.16 10.44 5.92
C ALA A 48 8.47 11.00 6.47
N SER A 49 9.62 10.54 5.96
CA SER A 49 10.93 11.07 6.32
C SER A 49 11.08 12.55 5.92
N GLY A 50 10.69 12.92 4.69
CA GLY A 50 10.66 14.30 4.22
C GLY A 50 9.72 15.20 5.03
N SER A 51 8.74 14.61 5.72
CA SER A 51 7.82 15.27 6.65
C SER A 51 8.34 15.33 8.09
N GLY A 52 9.56 14.85 8.35
CA GLY A 52 10.25 14.94 9.63
C GLY A 52 10.11 13.73 10.55
N ALA A 53 9.61 12.59 10.06
CA ALA A 53 9.54 11.36 10.84
C ALA A 53 10.87 10.64 10.95
N GLU A 54 11.15 10.03 12.11
CA GLU A 54 12.15 8.98 12.28
C GLU A 54 11.54 7.63 11.86
N LEU A 55 12.25 6.87 11.04
CA LEU A 55 11.70 5.63 10.46
C LEU A 55 12.54 4.41 10.80
N ALA A 56 11.85 3.27 10.88
CA ALA A 56 12.46 1.95 10.92
C ALA A 56 11.82 1.03 9.87
N PHE A 57 12.62 0.13 9.31
CA PHE A 57 12.20 -0.85 8.30
C PHE A 57 12.40 -2.27 8.77
N THR A 58 11.54 -3.16 8.27
CA THR A 58 11.76 -4.61 8.28
C THR A 58 11.96 -5.11 6.84
N TYR A 59 12.49 -6.31 6.72
CA TYR A 59 12.60 -7.03 5.46
C TYR A 59 12.26 -8.51 5.71
N GLN A 60 12.09 -9.30 4.64
CA GLN A 60 11.94 -10.75 4.73
C GLN A 60 13.01 -11.42 3.89
N GLY A 61 13.95 -12.07 4.57
CA GLY A 61 15.05 -12.82 3.98
C GLY A 61 16.17 -11.97 3.37
N GLU A 62 17.32 -12.61 3.19
CA GLU A 62 18.58 -11.98 2.76
C GLU A 62 18.47 -11.22 1.43
N SER A 63 17.65 -11.72 0.50
CA SER A 63 17.47 -11.07 -0.83
C SER A 63 16.85 -9.68 -0.71
N LEU A 64 15.91 -9.47 0.21
CA LEU A 64 15.32 -8.16 0.45
C LEU A 64 16.21 -7.31 1.35
N GLU A 65 16.92 -7.89 2.31
CA GLU A 65 17.88 -7.18 3.14
C GLU A 65 18.88 -6.36 2.31
N LYS A 66 19.50 -7.01 1.32
CA LYS A 66 20.47 -6.37 0.41
C LYS A 66 19.92 -5.16 -0.34
N ARG A 67 18.61 -5.09 -0.54
CA ARG A 67 17.91 -3.99 -1.22
C ARG A 67 17.43 -2.92 -0.25
N VAL A 68 16.96 -3.33 0.94
CA VAL A 68 16.36 -2.44 1.93
C VAL A 68 17.42 -1.61 2.66
N ARG A 69 18.57 -2.19 3.04
CA ARG A 69 19.62 -1.46 3.76
C ARG A 69 20.14 -0.22 3.05
N PRO A 70 20.45 -0.23 1.73
CA PRO A 70 20.84 0.99 1.02
C PRO A 70 19.78 2.07 1.02
N LEU A 71 18.48 1.68 0.86
CA LEU A 71 17.36 2.60 0.88
C LEU A 71 17.14 3.21 2.28
N ALA A 72 17.26 2.40 3.33
CA ALA A 72 17.18 2.90 4.70
C ALA A 72 18.26 3.95 4.96
N LYS A 73 19.52 3.67 4.53
CA LYS A 73 20.64 4.60 4.65
C LYS A 73 20.39 5.92 3.90
N GLU A 74 19.72 5.88 2.73
CA GLU A 74 19.44 7.08 1.92
C GLU A 74 18.64 8.14 2.69
N ILE A 75 17.71 7.69 3.56
CA ILE A 75 16.82 8.58 4.32
C ILE A 75 17.09 8.55 5.83
N GLY A 76 18.16 7.93 6.27
CA GLY A 76 18.54 7.85 7.68
C GLY A 76 17.61 6.97 8.53
N ALA A 77 16.94 5.98 7.91
CA ALA A 77 16.06 5.06 8.62
C ALA A 77 16.85 3.90 9.25
N GLU A 78 16.35 3.41 10.39
CA GLU A 78 16.87 2.20 11.03
C GLU A 78 16.39 0.93 10.28
N VAL A 79 17.17 -0.15 10.37
CA VAL A 79 16.75 -1.47 9.87
C VAL A 79 16.67 -2.41 11.07
N ILE A 80 15.45 -2.72 11.49
CA ILE A 80 15.19 -3.51 12.70
C ILE A 80 15.60 -4.98 12.52
N GLY A 81 15.18 -5.61 11.41
CA GLY A 81 15.54 -7.01 11.18
C GLY A 81 14.67 -7.75 10.18
N ASP A 82 14.94 -9.04 10.09
CA ASP A 82 14.15 -9.99 9.30
C ASP A 82 12.82 -10.28 9.99
N CYS A 83 11.74 -10.26 9.22
CA CYS A 83 10.39 -10.49 9.72
C CYS A 83 9.52 -11.23 8.70
N ASP A 84 9.29 -12.49 8.96
CA ASP A 84 8.16 -13.19 8.39
C ASP A 84 6.92 -12.88 9.25
N VAL A 85 5.94 -12.21 8.66
CA VAL A 85 4.71 -11.82 9.37
C VAL A 85 3.80 -13.00 9.70
N THR A 86 4.09 -14.18 9.19
CA THR A 86 3.40 -15.43 9.52
C THR A 86 4.02 -16.13 10.75
N ASP A 87 5.22 -15.68 11.17
CA ASP A 87 5.87 -16.16 12.39
C ASP A 87 5.62 -15.19 13.56
N PRO A 88 4.81 -15.59 14.57
CA PRO A 88 4.55 -14.74 15.73
C PRO A 88 5.81 -14.40 16.54
N GLN A 89 6.85 -15.26 16.50
CA GLN A 89 8.10 -15.01 17.23
C GLN A 89 8.94 -13.94 16.53
N ALA A 90 9.05 -14.03 15.21
CA ALA A 90 9.71 -12.99 14.39
C ALA A 90 9.02 -11.64 14.60
N LEU A 91 7.69 -11.60 14.49
CA LEU A 91 6.92 -10.38 14.70
C LEU A 91 7.12 -9.79 16.11
N ASN A 92 7.03 -10.61 17.15
CA ASN A 92 7.30 -10.17 18.53
C ASN A 92 8.73 -9.65 18.72
N GLY A 93 9.73 -10.26 18.05
CA GLY A 93 11.12 -9.81 18.04
C GLY A 93 11.26 -8.39 17.49
N ILE A 94 10.59 -8.09 16.37
CA ILE A 94 10.59 -6.75 15.78
C ILE A 94 10.05 -5.70 16.76
N PHE A 95 8.89 -5.95 17.37
CA PHE A 95 8.30 -4.97 18.29
C PHE A 95 9.09 -4.81 19.62
N LYS A 96 9.78 -5.86 20.09
CA LYS A 96 10.75 -5.75 21.19
C LYS A 96 11.90 -4.84 20.82
N GLU A 97 12.42 -4.96 19.60
CA GLU A 97 13.52 -4.13 19.15
C GLU A 97 13.08 -2.66 18.95
N VAL A 98 11.90 -2.41 18.39
CA VAL A 98 11.29 -1.07 18.35
C VAL A 98 11.16 -0.48 19.75
N ALA A 99 10.69 -1.26 20.72
CA ALA A 99 10.61 -0.81 22.12
C ALA A 99 11.97 -0.47 22.70
N ARG A 100 13.01 -1.26 22.37
CA ARG A 100 14.38 -1.05 22.83
C ARG A 100 14.99 0.25 22.30
N ILE A 101 14.78 0.57 21.01
CA ILE A 101 15.39 1.75 20.38
C ILE A 101 14.62 3.04 20.63
N TRP A 102 13.29 2.96 20.72
CA TRP A 102 12.44 4.15 20.78
C TRP A 102 11.54 4.24 22.02
N GLY A 103 11.27 3.13 22.69
CA GLY A 103 10.34 3.07 23.84
C GLY A 103 8.89 3.22 23.44
N LYS A 104 8.58 3.96 22.37
CA LYS A 104 7.24 4.16 21.85
C LYS A 104 7.23 4.25 20.32
N LEU A 105 6.02 4.14 19.75
CA LEU A 105 5.76 4.18 18.31
C LEU A 105 4.58 5.13 18.04
N ASP A 106 4.67 5.99 17.04
CA ASP A 106 3.60 6.90 16.66
C ASP A 106 2.78 6.38 15.48
N PHE A 107 3.39 5.60 14.58
CA PHE A 107 2.64 5.01 13.47
C PHE A 107 3.26 3.73 12.91
N VAL A 108 2.42 2.93 12.25
CA VAL A 108 2.81 1.74 11.49
C VAL A 108 2.25 1.81 10.08
N VAL A 109 3.08 1.45 9.11
CA VAL A 109 2.69 1.27 7.72
C VAL A 109 2.85 -0.20 7.32
N HIS A 110 1.75 -0.84 6.98
CA HIS A 110 1.69 -2.22 6.53
C HIS A 110 1.51 -2.27 5.01
N CYS A 111 2.59 -2.57 4.29
CA CYS A 111 2.60 -2.72 2.83
C CYS A 111 2.96 -4.15 2.43
N ILE A 112 2.32 -5.13 3.05
CA ILE A 112 2.61 -6.55 2.88
C ILE A 112 1.42 -7.24 2.19
N ALA A 113 1.70 -8.04 1.18
CA ALA A 113 0.73 -8.92 0.55
C ALA A 113 1.47 -10.04 -0.18
N PHE A 114 0.86 -11.21 -0.20
CA PHE A 114 1.37 -12.36 -0.93
C PHE A 114 0.24 -13.27 -1.38
N SER A 115 0.37 -13.81 -2.57
CA SER A 115 -0.37 -14.96 -3.08
C SER A 115 0.50 -15.71 -4.06
N ASP A 116 0.25 -17.00 -4.24
CA ASP A 116 0.91 -17.79 -5.26
C ASP A 116 0.56 -17.23 -6.65
N LYS A 117 1.61 -16.82 -7.36
CA LYS A 117 1.48 -16.18 -8.67
C LYS A 117 0.74 -17.06 -9.69
N ASP A 118 0.96 -18.36 -9.66
CA ASP A 118 0.36 -19.28 -10.62
C ASP A 118 -1.15 -19.40 -10.40
N GLN A 119 -1.64 -19.09 -9.21
CA GLN A 119 -3.06 -19.11 -8.86
C GLN A 119 -3.75 -17.74 -9.01
N LEU A 120 -3.02 -16.69 -9.33
CA LEU A 120 -3.60 -15.40 -9.74
C LEU A 120 -4.04 -15.40 -11.20
N THR A 121 -3.57 -16.37 -12.00
CA THR A 121 -4.03 -16.61 -13.37
C THR A 121 -5.15 -17.65 -13.38
N GLY A 122 -5.96 -17.69 -14.44
CA GLY A 122 -7.06 -18.64 -14.55
C GLY A 122 -8.32 -18.21 -13.77
N ARG A 123 -9.11 -19.18 -13.33
CA ARG A 123 -10.40 -18.94 -12.68
C ARG A 123 -10.24 -18.88 -11.16
N TYR A 124 -10.92 -17.93 -10.54
CA TYR A 124 -10.95 -17.82 -9.07
C TYR A 124 -11.45 -19.10 -8.38
N VAL A 125 -12.48 -19.76 -8.97
CA VAL A 125 -13.08 -20.96 -8.38
C VAL A 125 -12.10 -22.14 -8.24
N ASP A 126 -10.98 -22.10 -8.96
CA ASP A 126 -9.94 -23.14 -8.92
C ASP A 126 -8.86 -22.85 -7.86
N THR A 127 -9.02 -21.78 -7.06
CA THR A 127 -8.10 -21.46 -5.96
C THR A 127 -8.03 -22.60 -4.94
N THR A 128 -6.81 -23.05 -4.62
CA THR A 128 -6.62 -24.11 -3.61
C THR A 128 -6.84 -23.56 -2.20
N LEU A 129 -7.27 -24.44 -1.29
CA LEU A 129 -7.43 -24.09 0.12
C LEU A 129 -6.12 -23.56 0.74
N GLU A 130 -4.99 -24.18 0.40
CA GLU A 130 -3.67 -23.78 0.88
C GLU A 130 -3.33 -22.34 0.51
N ASN A 131 -3.44 -22.00 -0.78
CA ASN A 131 -3.16 -20.64 -1.23
C ASN A 131 -4.20 -19.63 -0.72
N PHE A 132 -5.47 -20.03 -0.58
CA PHE A 132 -6.51 -19.20 0.01
C PHE A 132 -6.13 -18.80 1.45
N ILE A 133 -5.79 -19.79 2.29
CA ILE A 133 -5.37 -19.54 3.68
C ILE A 133 -4.12 -18.66 3.71
N ASN A 134 -3.09 -19.02 2.95
CA ASN A 134 -1.84 -18.28 2.93
C ASN A 134 -2.03 -16.82 2.49
N SER A 135 -2.82 -16.59 1.43
CA SER A 135 -3.13 -15.24 0.95
C SER A 135 -3.84 -14.40 2.00
N LEU A 136 -4.81 -14.97 2.74
CA LEU A 136 -5.50 -14.27 3.82
C LEU A 136 -4.59 -14.02 5.03
N VAL A 137 -3.78 -15.00 5.41
CA VAL A 137 -2.87 -14.86 6.56
C VAL A 137 -1.85 -13.75 6.29
N VAL A 138 -1.18 -13.79 5.14
CA VAL A 138 -0.14 -12.79 4.82
C VAL A 138 -0.72 -11.43 4.46
N SER A 139 -1.84 -11.37 3.72
CA SER A 139 -2.32 -10.09 3.16
C SER A 139 -3.43 -9.43 3.98
N CYS A 140 -3.98 -10.11 5.00
CA CYS A 140 -5.05 -9.59 5.85
C CYS A 140 -4.72 -9.75 7.33
N TYR A 141 -4.60 -11.00 7.83
CA TYR A 141 -4.42 -11.26 9.26
C TYR A 141 -3.12 -10.65 9.80
N SER A 142 -2.06 -10.61 9.02
CA SER A 142 -0.79 -9.99 9.43
C SER A 142 -0.97 -8.54 9.91
N PHE A 143 -1.88 -7.78 9.30
CA PHE A 143 -2.18 -6.41 9.75
C PHE A 143 -2.82 -6.41 11.15
N THR A 144 -3.73 -7.33 11.43
CA THR A 144 -4.31 -7.52 12.78
C THR A 144 -3.24 -7.93 13.80
N ALA A 145 -2.37 -8.88 13.43
CA ALA A 145 -1.27 -9.32 14.31
C ALA A 145 -0.27 -8.19 14.60
N ILE A 146 0.04 -7.36 13.60
CA ILE A 146 0.86 -6.17 13.75
C ILE A 146 0.16 -5.16 14.68
N ALA A 147 -1.14 -4.94 14.51
CA ALA A 147 -1.92 -4.03 15.35
C ALA A 147 -1.88 -4.42 16.83
N GLN A 148 -2.01 -5.72 17.15
CA GLN A 148 -1.89 -6.26 18.50
C GLN A 148 -0.55 -5.96 19.19
N GLN A 149 0.54 -5.88 18.42
CA GLN A 149 1.84 -5.54 18.98
C GLN A 149 2.06 -4.04 19.04
N ALA A 150 1.69 -3.32 17.97
CA ALA A 150 1.89 -1.89 17.84
C ALA A 150 1.12 -1.10 18.91
N GLU A 151 -0.13 -1.48 19.21
CA GLU A 151 -0.95 -0.81 20.21
C GLU A 151 -0.28 -0.70 21.58
N LYS A 152 0.55 -1.69 21.96
CA LYS A 152 1.28 -1.71 23.23
C LYS A 152 2.36 -0.62 23.31
N LEU A 153 2.83 -0.17 22.15
CA LEU A 153 3.86 0.86 22.01
C LEU A 153 3.28 2.24 21.64
N MET A 154 1.96 2.38 21.60
CA MET A 154 1.25 3.62 21.27
C MET A 154 0.45 4.17 22.47
N PRO A 155 1.10 4.51 23.61
CA PRO A 155 0.39 4.95 24.81
C PRO A 155 -0.31 6.30 24.64
N ASP A 156 0.18 7.13 23.71
CA ASP A 156 -0.33 8.47 23.44
C ASP A 156 -1.26 8.49 22.19
N GLY A 157 -1.80 7.33 21.79
CA GLY A 157 -2.46 7.17 20.49
C GLY A 157 -1.47 7.01 19.36
N GLY A 158 -1.97 7.03 18.10
CA GLY A 158 -1.14 6.83 16.93
C GLY A 158 -1.92 6.66 15.64
N ALA A 159 -1.23 6.17 14.60
CA ALA A 159 -1.86 5.88 13.32
C ALA A 159 -1.36 4.56 12.72
N MET A 160 -2.26 3.77 12.19
CA MET A 160 -1.96 2.57 11.42
C MET A 160 -2.49 2.71 10.00
N LEU A 161 -1.66 2.38 9.02
CA LEU A 161 -2.00 2.48 7.60
C LEU A 161 -1.69 1.16 6.90
N THR A 162 -2.65 0.69 6.10
CA THR A 162 -2.41 -0.45 5.19
C THR A 162 -2.70 -0.09 3.75
N LEU A 163 -2.28 -0.94 2.81
CA LEU A 163 -2.49 -0.76 1.37
C LEU A 163 -3.48 -1.78 0.85
N THR A 164 -4.49 -1.29 0.15
CA THR A 164 -5.46 -2.10 -0.58
C THR A 164 -5.48 -1.74 -2.06
N TYR A 165 -6.37 -2.35 -2.81
CA TYR A 165 -6.56 -2.11 -4.23
C TYR A 165 -8.03 -2.29 -4.61
N TYR A 166 -8.48 -1.56 -5.60
CA TYR A 166 -9.88 -1.56 -6.09
C TYR A 166 -10.44 -2.96 -6.41
N GLY A 167 -9.56 -3.96 -6.60
CA GLY A 167 -9.96 -5.36 -6.67
C GLY A 167 -10.62 -5.93 -5.41
N ALA A 168 -10.61 -5.22 -4.29
CA ALA A 168 -11.40 -5.54 -3.09
C ALA A 168 -12.90 -5.25 -3.28
N GLU A 169 -13.23 -4.24 -4.10
CA GLU A 169 -14.59 -3.77 -4.34
C GLU A 169 -15.19 -4.30 -5.64
N LYS A 170 -14.35 -4.48 -6.65
CA LYS A 170 -14.76 -4.89 -8.00
C LYS A 170 -13.91 -6.05 -8.49
N TRP A 171 -14.53 -6.89 -9.33
CA TRP A 171 -13.77 -7.92 -10.02
C TRP A 171 -12.71 -7.30 -10.93
N MET A 172 -11.46 -7.75 -10.75
CA MET A 172 -10.32 -7.36 -11.57
C MET A 172 -9.71 -8.60 -12.20
N PRO A 173 -9.36 -8.56 -13.51
CA PRO A 173 -8.72 -9.70 -14.16
C PRO A 173 -7.39 -10.05 -13.46
N HIS A 174 -7.13 -11.35 -13.30
CA HIS A 174 -5.89 -11.89 -12.71
C HIS A 174 -5.57 -11.41 -11.29
N TYR A 175 -6.59 -11.01 -10.53
CA TYR A 175 -6.44 -10.63 -9.13
C TYR A 175 -6.99 -11.70 -8.17
N ASN A 176 -7.98 -12.48 -8.60
CA ASN A 176 -8.51 -13.69 -7.97
C ASN A 176 -8.58 -13.62 -6.43
N VAL A 177 -7.96 -14.57 -5.73
CA VAL A 177 -7.99 -14.67 -4.25
C VAL A 177 -7.43 -13.41 -3.58
N MET A 178 -6.55 -12.67 -4.24
CA MET A 178 -6.03 -11.42 -3.68
C MET A 178 -7.14 -10.37 -3.52
N GLY A 179 -8.13 -10.33 -4.42
CA GLY A 179 -9.32 -9.48 -4.27
C GLY A 179 -10.09 -9.81 -2.99
N VAL A 180 -10.30 -11.09 -2.73
CA VAL A 180 -10.95 -11.57 -1.48
C VAL A 180 -10.13 -11.21 -0.25
N ALA A 181 -8.81 -11.40 -0.28
CA ALA A 181 -7.93 -11.04 0.83
C ALA A 181 -7.94 -9.53 1.09
N LYS A 182 -7.99 -8.69 0.04
CA LYS A 182 -8.07 -7.23 0.18
C LYS A 182 -9.43 -6.77 0.68
N ALA A 183 -10.54 -7.40 0.28
CA ALA A 183 -11.87 -7.15 0.84
C ALA A 183 -11.92 -7.47 2.34
N ALA A 184 -11.32 -8.60 2.76
CA ALA A 184 -11.18 -8.94 4.17
C ALA A 184 -10.30 -7.93 4.92
N LEU A 185 -9.20 -7.45 4.32
CA LEU A 185 -8.33 -6.43 4.89
C LEU A 185 -9.08 -5.10 5.11
N GLU A 186 -9.86 -4.64 4.13
CA GLU A 186 -10.68 -3.43 4.26
C GLU A 186 -11.75 -3.56 5.35
N SER A 187 -12.32 -4.74 5.52
CA SER A 187 -13.18 -5.01 6.66
C SER A 187 -12.39 -4.93 7.98
N SER A 188 -11.21 -5.55 8.05
CA SER A 188 -10.34 -5.50 9.24
C SER A 188 -9.95 -4.08 9.62
N VAL A 189 -9.73 -3.18 8.66
CA VAL A 189 -9.48 -1.74 8.93
C VAL A 189 -10.60 -1.14 9.76
N ARG A 190 -11.87 -1.41 9.41
CA ARG A 190 -13.04 -0.88 10.14
C ARG A 190 -13.15 -1.44 11.56
N TYR A 191 -12.93 -2.76 11.73
CA TYR A 191 -12.98 -3.39 13.05
C TYR A 191 -11.82 -2.92 13.94
N LEU A 192 -10.59 -2.87 13.41
CA LEU A 192 -9.45 -2.35 14.16
C LEU A 192 -9.61 -0.86 14.52
N ALA A 193 -10.22 -0.06 13.64
CA ALA A 193 -10.52 1.33 13.93
C ALA A 193 -11.52 1.49 15.09
N ALA A 194 -12.53 0.60 15.17
CA ALA A 194 -13.48 0.57 16.27
C ALA A 194 -12.82 0.14 17.59
N ASP A 195 -12.03 -0.94 17.56
CA ASP A 195 -11.39 -1.49 18.76
C ASP A 195 -10.31 -0.55 19.34
N LEU A 196 -9.54 0.12 18.48
CA LEU A 196 -8.39 0.92 18.89
C LEU A 196 -8.70 2.42 19.06
N GLY A 197 -9.86 2.86 18.58
CA GLY A 197 -10.27 4.26 18.56
C GLY A 197 -10.35 4.90 19.94
N GLU A 198 -10.81 4.19 20.97
CA GLU A 198 -10.86 4.66 22.35
C GLU A 198 -9.46 4.97 22.93
N ARG A 199 -8.42 4.35 22.38
CA ARG A 199 -7.01 4.60 22.72
C ARG A 199 -6.38 5.72 21.89
N GLY A 200 -7.15 6.42 21.04
CA GLY A 200 -6.66 7.45 20.15
C GLY A 200 -5.81 6.91 18.98
N ILE A 201 -5.89 5.62 18.69
CA ILE A 201 -5.18 5.00 17.56
C ILE A 201 -6.12 4.96 16.36
N ARG A 202 -5.72 5.62 15.27
CA ARG A 202 -6.48 5.67 14.02
C ARG A 202 -6.00 4.56 13.08
N VAL A 203 -6.92 3.91 12.39
CA VAL A 203 -6.61 2.81 11.45
C VAL A 203 -7.27 3.11 10.12
N ASN A 204 -6.48 3.26 9.05
CA ASN A 204 -6.97 3.57 7.71
C ASN A 204 -6.26 2.74 6.65
N ALA A 205 -6.80 2.73 5.45
CA ALA A 205 -6.14 2.16 4.27
C ALA A 205 -6.08 3.15 3.12
N ILE A 206 -5.13 2.96 2.22
CA ILE A 206 -5.11 3.58 0.91
C ILE A 206 -5.37 2.50 -0.15
N SER A 207 -6.42 2.72 -0.96
CA SER A 207 -6.66 1.99 -2.19
C SER A 207 -5.90 2.69 -3.32
N ALA A 208 -4.71 2.18 -3.61
CA ALA A 208 -3.84 2.79 -4.61
C ALA A 208 -4.20 2.31 -6.02
N GLY A 209 -4.18 3.21 -7.00
CA GLY A 209 -4.24 2.84 -8.42
C GLY A 209 -3.07 1.94 -8.83
N PRO A 210 -3.11 1.35 -10.04
CA PRO A 210 -2.08 0.43 -10.47
C PRO A 210 -0.74 1.15 -10.68
N ILE A 211 0.31 0.64 -10.01
CA ILE A 211 1.69 1.14 -10.07
C ILE A 211 2.63 -0.01 -10.42
N LYS A 212 3.63 0.24 -11.25
CA LYS A 212 4.65 -0.76 -11.63
C LYS A 212 5.60 -1.07 -10.47
N THR A 213 5.17 -1.95 -9.57
CA THR A 213 5.96 -2.45 -8.44
C THR A 213 6.47 -3.87 -8.69
N LEU A 214 7.34 -4.37 -7.78
CA LEU A 214 7.75 -5.77 -7.80
C LEU A 214 6.55 -6.72 -7.59
N ALA A 215 5.65 -6.40 -6.66
CA ALA A 215 4.43 -7.17 -6.40
C ALA A 215 3.49 -7.20 -7.62
N ALA A 216 3.33 -6.07 -8.30
CA ALA A 216 2.51 -5.96 -9.51
C ALA A 216 3.02 -6.82 -10.68
N ALA A 217 4.31 -7.13 -10.71
CA ALA A 217 4.89 -8.05 -11.72
C ALA A 217 4.38 -9.49 -11.60
N GLY A 218 3.76 -9.85 -10.47
CA GLY A 218 3.08 -11.14 -10.26
C GLY A 218 1.68 -11.21 -10.87
N ILE A 219 1.05 -10.07 -11.21
CA ILE A 219 -0.29 -10.01 -11.76
C ILE A 219 -0.23 -10.19 -13.27
N GLY A 220 -1.01 -11.14 -13.81
CA GLY A 220 -1.13 -11.33 -15.26
C GLY A 220 -1.70 -10.08 -15.93
N ASP A 221 -1.27 -9.85 -17.19
CA ASP A 221 -1.75 -8.72 -18.01
C ASP A 221 -1.70 -7.34 -17.34
N PHE A 222 -0.78 -7.13 -16.40
CA PHE A 222 -0.66 -5.88 -15.66
C PHE A 222 -0.47 -4.66 -16.56
N ARG A 223 0.14 -4.83 -17.75
CA ARG A 223 0.25 -3.76 -18.76
C ARG A 223 -1.11 -3.32 -19.28
N TYR A 224 -2.04 -4.28 -19.45
CA TYR A 224 -3.40 -3.98 -19.85
C TYR A 224 -4.12 -3.16 -18.76
N ILE A 225 -4.02 -3.59 -17.49
CA ILE A 225 -4.60 -2.88 -16.34
C ILE A 225 -4.06 -1.44 -16.25
N LEU A 226 -2.76 -1.23 -16.41
CA LEU A 226 -2.15 0.11 -16.43
C LEU A 226 -2.72 0.99 -17.54
N LYS A 227 -2.75 0.48 -18.78
CA LYS A 227 -3.26 1.24 -19.92
C LYS A 227 -4.76 1.50 -19.81
N TRP A 228 -5.51 0.51 -19.31
CA TRP A 228 -6.93 0.70 -19.05
C TRP A 228 -7.19 1.84 -18.08
N ASN A 229 -6.47 1.88 -16.96
CA ASN A 229 -6.57 2.98 -16.00
C ASN A 229 -6.13 4.31 -16.62
N GLU A 230 -4.99 4.34 -17.31
CA GLU A 230 -4.48 5.55 -17.98
C GLU A 230 -5.53 6.18 -18.92
N TYR A 231 -6.25 5.37 -19.71
CA TYR A 231 -7.23 5.88 -20.66
C TYR A 231 -8.61 6.18 -20.05
N ASN A 232 -8.97 5.52 -18.96
CA ASN A 232 -10.33 5.62 -18.42
C ASN A 232 -10.40 6.40 -17.09
N ALA A 233 -9.32 6.51 -16.32
CA ALA A 233 -9.33 7.34 -15.12
C ALA A 233 -9.65 8.81 -15.45
N PRO A 234 -10.39 9.53 -14.61
CA PRO A 234 -10.71 10.96 -14.81
C PRO A 234 -9.49 11.82 -15.09
N LEU A 235 -8.36 11.61 -14.37
CA LEU A 235 -7.12 12.37 -14.59
C LEU A 235 -6.29 11.90 -15.79
N ARG A 236 -6.75 10.87 -16.55
CA ARG A 236 -6.09 10.34 -17.76
C ARG A 236 -4.65 9.90 -17.55
N ARG A 237 -4.33 9.41 -16.40
CA ARG A 237 -3.03 8.87 -16.02
C ARG A 237 -3.16 7.86 -14.90
N THR A 238 -2.11 7.12 -14.64
CA THR A 238 -1.96 6.37 -13.39
C THR A 238 -1.35 7.26 -12.31
N VAL A 239 -1.39 6.80 -11.08
CA VAL A 239 -0.74 7.46 -9.94
C VAL A 239 0.70 6.98 -9.76
N THR A 240 1.48 7.75 -9.01
CA THR A 240 2.87 7.44 -8.66
C THR A 240 3.01 7.00 -7.20
N ILE A 241 4.17 6.43 -6.86
CA ILE A 241 4.46 6.08 -5.45
C ILE A 241 4.59 7.34 -4.58
N GLU A 242 4.97 8.46 -5.16
CA GLU A 242 5.07 9.75 -4.48
C GLU A 242 3.68 10.28 -4.08
N GLU A 243 2.70 10.26 -4.99
CA GLU A 243 1.33 10.70 -4.70
C GLU A 243 0.65 9.84 -3.63
N VAL A 244 0.91 8.52 -3.65
CA VAL A 244 0.46 7.62 -2.57
C VAL A 244 1.20 7.93 -1.27
N GLY A 245 2.50 8.23 -1.34
CA GLY A 245 3.34 8.61 -0.20
C GLY A 245 2.85 9.88 0.48
N GLU A 246 2.54 10.92 -0.28
CA GLU A 246 2.01 12.20 0.22
C GLU A 246 0.66 12.02 0.91
N SER A 247 -0.24 11.25 0.30
CA SER A 247 -1.54 10.90 0.89
C SER A 247 -1.36 10.10 2.19
N ALA A 248 -0.38 9.18 2.23
CA ALA A 248 -0.04 8.43 3.42
C ALA A 248 0.51 9.34 4.53
N ALA A 249 1.42 10.26 4.22
CA ALA A 249 1.96 11.21 5.19
C ALA A 249 0.85 12.06 5.83
N PHE A 250 -0.14 12.51 5.03
CA PHE A 250 -1.34 13.17 5.56
C PHE A 250 -2.12 12.27 6.53
N LEU A 251 -2.48 11.03 6.13
CA LEU A 251 -3.24 10.11 6.97
C LEU A 251 -2.51 9.71 8.25
N LEU A 252 -1.18 9.64 8.23
CA LEU A 252 -0.34 9.33 9.40
C LEU A 252 -0.20 10.53 10.34
N SER A 253 -0.38 11.76 9.83
CA SER A 253 -0.15 13.00 10.56
C SER A 253 -1.33 13.38 11.48
N PRO A 254 -1.13 14.32 12.43
CA PRO A 254 -2.20 14.92 13.21
C PRO A 254 -3.25 15.68 12.38
N MET A 255 -2.96 16.03 11.13
CA MET A 255 -3.93 16.68 10.24
C MET A 255 -5.14 15.78 9.95
N ALA A 256 -4.95 14.46 9.99
CA ALA A 256 -5.99 13.45 9.80
C ALA A 256 -6.60 12.95 11.12
N ARG A 257 -6.54 13.72 12.22
CA ARG A 257 -7.01 13.29 13.56
C ARG A 257 -8.49 12.93 13.65
N GLY A 258 -9.29 13.38 12.70
CA GLY A 258 -10.72 13.04 12.60
C GLY A 258 -11.03 11.90 11.64
N ILE A 259 -10.01 11.20 11.10
CA ILE A 259 -10.17 10.16 10.08
C ILE A 259 -9.70 8.81 10.62
N THR A 260 -10.63 7.86 10.75
CA THR A 260 -10.33 6.47 11.11
C THR A 260 -11.37 5.54 10.47
N GLY A 261 -10.98 4.31 10.12
CA GLY A 261 -11.83 3.35 9.42
C GLY A 261 -12.00 3.64 7.92
N GLU A 262 -11.27 4.60 7.36
CA GLU A 262 -11.40 5.09 5.99
C GLU A 262 -10.55 4.25 5.02
N ILE A 263 -11.10 4.07 3.81
CA ILE A 263 -10.39 3.52 2.66
C ILE A 263 -10.25 4.65 1.63
N LEU A 264 -9.12 5.35 1.68
CA LEU A 264 -8.86 6.48 0.79
C LEU A 264 -8.39 6.03 -0.59
N HIS A 265 -9.14 6.35 -1.63
CA HIS A 265 -8.73 6.08 -3.00
C HIS A 265 -7.70 7.10 -3.49
N VAL A 266 -6.54 6.60 -3.91
CA VAL A 266 -5.47 7.36 -4.57
C VAL A 266 -5.19 6.68 -5.91
N ASP A 267 -6.06 6.92 -6.91
CA ASP A 267 -6.13 6.14 -8.14
C ASP A 267 -6.47 6.98 -9.39
N ALA A 268 -6.20 8.28 -9.34
CA ALA A 268 -6.56 9.25 -10.39
C ALA A 268 -8.07 9.32 -10.69
N GLY A 269 -8.91 8.89 -9.71
CA GLY A 269 -10.37 8.87 -9.81
C GLY A 269 -10.93 7.62 -10.50
N TYR A 270 -10.14 6.61 -10.76
CA TYR A 270 -10.59 5.43 -11.50
C TYR A 270 -11.77 4.71 -10.83
N HIS A 271 -11.83 4.65 -9.51
CA HIS A 271 -12.89 3.96 -8.76
C HIS A 271 -14.31 4.46 -9.04
N ILE A 272 -14.49 5.70 -9.54
CA ILE A 272 -15.82 6.25 -9.89
C ILE A 272 -16.26 5.86 -11.29
N VAL A 273 -15.42 5.17 -12.09
CA VAL A 273 -15.66 4.92 -13.51
C VAL A 273 -16.53 3.69 -13.68
N GLY A 274 -17.76 3.88 -14.17
CA GLY A 274 -18.70 2.78 -14.47
C GLY A 274 -18.65 2.24 -15.90
N MET A 275 -18.09 3.03 -16.85
CA MET A 275 -18.03 2.65 -18.26
C MET A 275 -16.74 3.15 -18.90
N LYS A 276 -16.33 2.48 -20.00
CA LYS A 276 -15.21 2.92 -20.83
C LYS A 276 -15.42 4.36 -21.31
N ASN A 277 -14.40 5.20 -21.21
CA ASN A 277 -14.42 6.51 -21.85
C ASN A 277 -14.59 6.35 -23.37
N PRO A 278 -15.59 7.01 -24.01
CA PRO A 278 -15.82 6.89 -25.45
C PRO A 278 -14.62 7.29 -26.32
N ALA A 279 -13.76 8.20 -25.84
CA ALA A 279 -12.54 8.61 -26.54
C ALA A 279 -11.33 7.70 -26.25
N ALA A 280 -11.43 6.73 -25.33
CA ALA A 280 -10.34 5.80 -25.04
C ALA A 280 -10.14 4.85 -26.24
N PRO A 281 -8.88 4.59 -26.65
CA PRO A 281 -8.60 3.62 -27.71
C PRO A 281 -9.04 2.21 -27.26
N ASP A 282 -9.30 1.37 -28.26
CA ASP A 282 -9.44 -0.06 -28.01
C ASP A 282 -8.08 -0.66 -27.69
N ILE A 283 -7.97 -1.27 -26.52
CA ILE A 283 -6.80 -1.99 -26.08
C ILE A 283 -7.17 -3.46 -25.94
N SER A 284 -6.34 -4.34 -26.47
CA SER A 284 -6.49 -5.79 -26.31
C SER A 284 -5.33 -6.33 -25.50
N VAL A 285 -5.58 -7.43 -24.78
CA VAL A 285 -4.53 -8.29 -24.28
C VAL A 285 -3.91 -8.95 -25.53
N GLN A 286 -2.65 -8.65 -25.82
CA GLN A 286 -1.96 -9.39 -26.88
C GLN A 286 -1.85 -10.83 -26.40
N ALA A 287 -2.54 -11.76 -27.06
CA ALA A 287 -2.28 -13.18 -26.88
C ALA A 287 -0.77 -13.40 -27.11
N LYS A 288 -0.10 -13.97 -26.12
CA LYS A 288 1.26 -14.48 -26.35
C LYS A 288 1.09 -15.66 -27.31
N GLU A 289 1.56 -15.51 -28.58
CA GLU A 289 1.80 -16.62 -29.46
C GLU A 289 2.83 -17.57 -28.86
#